data_25737e034f09fb73b9e689591cfc74cf
#
_entry.id   25737e034f09fb73b9e689591cfc74cf
#
_cell.length_a   1.000
_cell.length_b   1.000
_cell.length_c   1.000
_cell.angle_alpha   90.00
_cell.angle_beta   90.00
_cell.angle_gamma   90.00
#
_symmetry.space_group_name_H-M   'P 1'
#
loop_
_entity.id
_entity.type
_entity.pdbx_description
1 polymer ?
#
loop_
_entity_poly.entity_id
_entity_poly.type
_entity_poly.pdbx_seq_one_letter_code
_entity_poly.pdbx_strand_id
1 'polypeptide(L)'
;MPKQKYQKIITALLLCLSILLIVAGCSSDSAQKSNSTAAYTVTDSQGHKLYFKEKPQRIISTSISTDEILIDLVPSSRIAAFSRLVDDPGISNIVERAQSVGSRVDGQSSEAIMALHPDLILIPDFVKPEVIQSLRDMNLQVYVYKTPKSFEDVRECIRFLGEAVGEKERGEMMVTAMDEHLKKVQDKIGKIPKERQKRIVFMRSNGAYYSPEASFNDVCRYAQVRNALEELHYDKPGIVNQEAVVQLNPEVFLLAGWNYDGQHDPKQMEEDLLNNPGYLTTDAVKNRKVYTVPAKHVLSVSQYIVNAVEDLADAVYSK
;
A
#
# COMPACT_ATOMS: atom_id res chain seq x y z
N MET A 1 20.44 85.56 2.85
CA MET A 1 20.80 84.29 3.54
C MET A 1 19.76 83.18 3.48
N PRO A 2 19.05 82.90 2.36
CA PRO A 2 18.23 81.70 2.30
C PRO A 2 18.78 80.59 1.38
N LYS A 3 19.71 80.83 0.46
CA LYS A 3 20.17 79.78 -0.50
C LYS A 3 20.95 78.61 0.11
N GLN A 4 21.68 78.84 1.19
CA GLN A 4 22.48 77.77 1.84
C GLN A 4 21.63 76.75 2.59
N LYS A 5 20.45 77.12 3.10
CA LYS A 5 19.55 76.24 3.81
C LYS A 5 18.84 75.24 2.85
N TYR A 6 18.49 75.70 1.66
CA TYR A 6 17.88 74.84 0.64
C TYR A 6 18.87 73.88 -0.01
N GLN A 7 20.12 74.26 -0.17
CA GLN A 7 21.16 73.37 -0.67
C GLN A 7 21.45 72.23 0.28
N LYS A 8 21.46 72.46 1.60
CA LYS A 8 21.61 71.37 2.59
C LYS A 8 20.41 70.41 2.65
N ILE A 9 19.20 70.92 2.44
CA ILE A 9 17.97 70.10 2.39
C ILE A 9 17.94 69.25 1.10
N ILE A 10 18.33 69.80 -0.04
CA ILE A 10 18.40 69.06 -1.30
C ILE A 10 19.50 67.98 -1.28
N THR A 11 20.65 68.27 -0.65
CA THR A 11 21.74 67.28 -0.48
C THR A 11 21.34 66.16 0.48
N ALA A 12 20.61 66.48 1.58
CA ALA A 12 20.08 65.49 2.49
C ALA A 12 18.99 64.61 1.86
N LEU A 13 18.12 65.20 1.01
CA LEU A 13 17.08 64.43 0.28
C LEU A 13 17.68 63.52 -0.78
N LEU A 14 18.73 63.96 -1.52
CA LEU A 14 19.45 63.16 -2.48
C LEU A 14 20.25 62.02 -1.80
N LEU A 15 20.78 62.26 -0.59
CA LEU A 15 21.47 61.22 0.17
C LEU A 15 20.49 60.18 0.74
N CYS A 16 19.30 60.59 1.18
CA CYS A 16 18.24 59.65 1.59
C CYS A 16 17.67 58.83 0.41
N LEU A 17 17.57 59.41 -0.78
CA LEU A 17 17.09 58.70 -1.98
C LEU A 17 18.10 57.68 -2.47
N SER A 18 19.41 57.91 -2.29
CA SER A 18 20.45 56.95 -2.68
C SER A 18 20.55 55.77 -1.68
N ILE A 19 20.17 55.97 -0.40
CA ILE A 19 20.13 54.91 0.62
C ILE A 19 18.89 54.01 0.41
N LEU A 20 17.76 54.53 -0.10
CA LEU A 20 16.57 53.72 -0.42
C LEU A 20 16.77 52.80 -1.63
N LEU A 21 17.71 53.10 -2.54
CA LEU A 21 18.01 52.25 -3.71
C LEU A 21 18.96 51.07 -3.39
N ILE A 22 19.61 51.05 -2.23
CA ILE A 22 20.55 50.00 -1.83
C ILE A 22 19.86 48.92 -1.03
N VAL A 23 18.65 49.12 -0.52
CA VAL A 23 17.90 48.11 0.29
C VAL A 23 16.96 47.26 -0.60
N ALA A 24 16.80 47.61 -1.91
CA ALA A 24 15.98 46.85 -2.83
C ALA A 24 16.74 45.77 -3.63
N GLY A 25 17.97 45.45 -3.26
CA GLY A 25 18.77 44.49 -3.98
C GLY A 25 19.52 43.53 -3.07
N CYS A 26 18.85 42.63 -2.36
CA CYS A 26 19.35 41.32 -1.89
C CYS A 26 18.24 40.55 -1.20
N SER A 27 17.16 40.21 -1.90
CA SER A 27 16.52 38.92 -1.73
C SER A 27 17.03 38.04 -2.87
N SER A 28 18.22 37.52 -2.71
CA SER A 28 18.61 36.31 -3.44
C SER A 28 17.82 35.17 -2.82
N ASP A 29 16.51 35.13 -3.13
CA ASP A 29 15.87 33.87 -3.38
C ASP A 29 16.67 33.23 -4.50
N SER A 30 17.60 32.37 -4.12
CA SER A 30 18.11 31.34 -4.99
C SER A 30 16.94 30.36 -5.22
N ALA A 31 15.89 30.85 -5.85
CA ALA A 31 15.02 30.02 -6.67
C ALA A 31 15.97 29.42 -7.70
N GLN A 32 16.46 28.24 -7.37
CA GLN A 32 17.09 27.32 -8.28
C GLN A 32 16.12 27.24 -9.47
N LYS A 33 16.37 28.02 -10.52
CA LYS A 33 15.75 27.85 -11.81
C LYS A 33 16.20 26.47 -12.29
N SER A 34 15.54 25.43 -11.81
CA SER A 34 15.49 24.18 -12.51
C SER A 34 14.76 24.51 -13.83
N ASN A 35 15.51 24.77 -14.88
CA ASN A 35 15.05 24.60 -16.25
C ASN A 35 14.79 23.09 -16.43
N SER A 36 13.85 22.51 -15.64
CA SER A 36 13.41 21.16 -15.87
C SER A 36 12.45 21.21 -17.05
N THR A 37 12.94 20.81 -18.21
CA THR A 37 12.13 20.39 -19.35
C THR A 37 11.43 19.05 -19.00
N ALA A 38 10.88 18.94 -17.78
CA ALA A 38 10.16 17.76 -17.35
C ALA A 38 8.87 17.66 -18.14
N ALA A 39 8.61 16.50 -18.73
CA ALA A 39 7.34 16.22 -19.37
C ALA A 39 6.22 16.10 -18.32
N TYR A 40 6.53 15.59 -17.13
CA TYR A 40 5.61 15.55 -15.99
C TYR A 40 6.35 15.50 -14.65
N THR A 41 5.64 15.82 -13.59
CA THR A 41 6.13 15.80 -12.21
C THR A 41 5.14 15.06 -11.33
N VAL A 42 5.63 14.21 -10.45
CA VAL A 42 4.81 13.53 -9.42
C VAL A 42 5.36 13.83 -8.03
N THR A 43 4.49 13.78 -7.04
CA THR A 43 4.87 13.94 -5.63
C THR A 43 4.57 12.64 -4.91
N ASP A 44 5.56 12.09 -4.21
CA ASP A 44 5.40 10.87 -3.44
C ASP A 44 4.67 11.08 -2.10
N SER A 45 4.40 10.01 -1.36
CA SER A 45 3.69 10.07 -0.08
C SER A 45 4.43 10.83 1.02
N GLN A 46 5.73 11.09 0.86
CA GLN A 46 6.57 11.87 1.76
C GLN A 46 6.69 13.35 1.34
N GLY A 47 6.02 13.75 0.25
CA GLY A 47 6.11 15.11 -0.30
C GLY A 47 7.34 15.35 -1.19
N HIS A 48 8.11 14.30 -1.50
CA HIS A 48 9.25 14.41 -2.41
C HIS A 48 8.78 14.49 -3.86
N LYS A 49 9.34 15.45 -4.63
CA LYS A 49 8.98 15.66 -6.04
C LYS A 49 9.96 14.93 -6.96
N LEU A 50 9.43 14.12 -7.87
CA LEU A 50 10.16 13.44 -8.92
C LEU A 50 9.85 14.11 -10.26
N TYR A 51 10.87 14.30 -11.10
CA TYR A 51 10.79 15.02 -12.38
C TYR A 51 11.20 14.07 -13.50
N PHE A 52 10.31 13.85 -14.45
CA PHE A 52 10.54 12.94 -15.56
C PHE A 52 10.52 13.70 -16.89
N LYS A 53 11.54 13.50 -17.72
CA LYS A 53 11.58 14.00 -19.10
C LYS A 53 10.82 13.08 -20.04
N GLU A 54 10.78 11.81 -19.73
CA GLU A 54 10.08 10.75 -20.45
C GLU A 54 9.56 9.70 -19.46
N LYS A 55 8.68 8.81 -19.90
CA LYS A 55 8.16 7.73 -19.06
C LYS A 55 9.29 6.80 -18.63
N PRO A 56 9.38 6.38 -17.36
CA PRO A 56 10.39 5.44 -16.89
C PRO A 56 10.42 4.14 -17.70
N GLN A 57 11.61 3.64 -18.02
CA GLN A 57 11.83 2.45 -18.84
C GLN A 57 12.53 1.31 -18.10
N ARG A 58 13.01 1.57 -16.88
CA ARG A 58 13.70 0.60 -16.03
C ARG A 58 13.18 0.68 -14.58
N ILE A 59 11.93 0.26 -14.42
CA ILE A 59 11.19 0.39 -13.16
C ILE A 59 11.51 -0.81 -12.27
N ILE A 60 11.84 -0.55 -11.01
CA ILE A 60 11.94 -1.57 -9.96
C ILE A 60 10.75 -1.44 -9.01
N SER A 61 10.09 -2.56 -8.76
CA SER A 61 9.13 -2.72 -7.68
C SER A 61 9.75 -3.54 -6.54
N THR A 62 9.52 -3.13 -5.29
CA THR A 62 10.14 -3.74 -4.11
C THR A 62 9.16 -4.45 -3.18
N SER A 63 7.90 -4.58 -3.59
CA SER A 63 6.88 -5.32 -2.83
C SER A 63 5.88 -6.03 -3.74
N ILE A 64 5.31 -7.12 -3.25
CA ILE A 64 4.35 -7.94 -4.00
C ILE A 64 3.11 -7.13 -4.47
N SER A 65 2.57 -6.24 -3.64
CA SER A 65 1.42 -5.42 -4.01
C SER A 65 1.72 -4.50 -5.19
N THR A 66 2.94 -3.92 -5.21
CA THR A 66 3.36 -3.06 -6.32
C THR A 66 3.72 -3.88 -7.56
N ASP A 67 4.30 -5.08 -7.40
CA ASP A 67 4.55 -6.00 -8.50
C ASP A 67 3.25 -6.32 -9.25
N GLU A 68 2.18 -6.62 -8.49
CA GLU A 68 0.86 -6.94 -9.00
C GLU A 68 0.20 -5.77 -9.73
N ILE A 69 0.36 -4.55 -9.20
CA ILE A 69 -0.15 -3.32 -9.84
C ILE A 69 0.68 -2.99 -11.09
N LEU A 70 2.00 -3.03 -10.97
CA LEU A 70 2.91 -2.58 -12.02
C LEU A 70 2.81 -3.41 -13.30
N ILE A 71 2.65 -4.73 -13.19
CA ILE A 71 2.55 -5.61 -14.38
C ILE A 71 1.29 -5.33 -15.21
N ASP A 72 0.27 -4.72 -14.60
CA ASP A 72 -0.94 -4.27 -15.30
C ASP A 72 -0.85 -2.82 -15.78
N LEU A 73 0.03 -2.00 -15.19
CA LEU A 73 0.23 -0.61 -15.60
C LEU A 73 1.13 -0.47 -16.83
N VAL A 74 2.21 -1.26 -16.90
CA VAL A 74 3.23 -1.10 -17.95
C VAL A 74 3.57 -2.44 -18.62
N PRO A 75 4.09 -2.42 -19.87
CA PRO A 75 4.63 -3.63 -20.47
C PRO A 75 5.85 -4.13 -19.69
N SER A 76 6.04 -5.46 -19.62
CA SER A 76 7.14 -6.10 -18.87
C SER A 76 8.54 -5.61 -19.29
N SER A 77 8.69 -5.15 -20.54
CA SER A 77 9.94 -4.57 -21.04
C SER A 77 10.39 -3.30 -20.30
N ARG A 78 9.47 -2.60 -19.62
CA ARG A 78 9.78 -1.44 -18.77
C ARG A 78 10.06 -1.79 -17.32
N ILE A 79 9.96 -3.08 -16.94
CA ILE A 79 10.18 -3.54 -15.57
C ILE A 79 11.57 -4.17 -15.47
N ALA A 80 12.45 -3.53 -14.71
CA ALA A 80 13.80 -4.02 -14.49
C ALA A 80 13.86 -5.17 -13.49
N ALA A 81 13.04 -5.11 -12.41
CA ALA A 81 12.92 -6.20 -11.43
C ALA A 81 11.62 -6.12 -10.65
N PHE A 82 11.20 -7.28 -10.17
CA PHE A 82 10.17 -7.47 -9.16
C PHE A 82 10.75 -7.84 -7.79
N SER A 83 9.95 -7.78 -6.74
CA SER A 83 10.29 -8.33 -5.44
C SER A 83 10.43 -9.86 -5.50
N ARG A 84 11.14 -10.45 -4.53
CA ARG A 84 11.32 -11.92 -4.47
C ARG A 84 10.01 -12.67 -4.21
N LEU A 85 9.05 -12.03 -3.53
CA LEU A 85 7.77 -12.66 -3.20
C LEU A 85 6.89 -12.90 -4.42
N VAL A 86 7.18 -12.29 -5.56
CA VAL A 86 6.41 -12.47 -6.79
C VAL A 86 6.39 -13.91 -7.31
N ASP A 87 7.41 -14.71 -6.97
CA ASP A 87 7.54 -16.11 -7.40
C ASP A 87 6.85 -17.12 -6.46
N ASP A 88 6.37 -16.66 -5.29
CA ASP A 88 5.70 -17.53 -4.32
C ASP A 88 4.20 -17.65 -4.63
N PRO A 89 3.69 -18.83 -5.06
CA PRO A 89 2.29 -19.02 -5.44
C PRO A 89 1.32 -18.88 -4.25
N GLY A 90 1.80 -18.96 -3.02
CA GLY A 90 0.99 -18.78 -1.81
C GLY A 90 0.60 -17.33 -1.54
N ILE A 91 1.40 -16.37 -2.05
CA ILE A 91 1.18 -14.92 -1.79
C ILE A 91 1.06 -14.09 -3.07
N SER A 92 1.50 -14.59 -4.21
CA SER A 92 1.48 -13.88 -5.50
C SER A 92 0.29 -14.31 -6.37
N ASN A 93 -0.40 -13.34 -6.95
CA ASN A 93 -1.45 -13.56 -7.95
C ASN A 93 -0.91 -13.56 -9.39
N ILE A 94 0.40 -13.31 -9.58
CA ILE A 94 1.00 -13.08 -10.91
C ILE A 94 2.21 -13.95 -11.22
N VAL A 95 2.42 -15.07 -10.51
CA VAL A 95 3.61 -15.93 -10.63
C VAL A 95 3.98 -16.22 -12.09
N GLU A 96 3.02 -16.68 -12.90
CA GLU A 96 3.26 -17.01 -14.31
C GLU A 96 3.60 -15.77 -15.14
N ARG A 97 2.87 -14.67 -14.94
CA ARG A 97 3.09 -13.43 -15.68
C ARG A 97 4.43 -12.78 -15.33
N ALA A 98 4.85 -12.92 -14.06
CA ALA A 98 6.11 -12.39 -13.56
C ALA A 98 7.33 -13.03 -14.20
N GLN A 99 7.21 -14.20 -14.82
CA GLN A 99 8.28 -14.87 -15.57
C GLN A 99 8.77 -14.04 -16.78
N SER A 100 7.96 -13.10 -17.27
CA SER A 100 8.35 -12.15 -18.32
C SER A 100 9.41 -11.13 -17.88
N VAL A 101 9.68 -11.01 -16.57
CA VAL A 101 10.70 -10.13 -15.96
C VAL A 101 11.77 -11.00 -15.30
N GLY A 102 13.00 -10.94 -15.83
CA GLY A 102 14.07 -11.90 -15.46
C GLY A 102 14.74 -11.64 -14.10
N SER A 103 14.56 -10.47 -13.48
CA SER A 103 15.28 -10.11 -12.25
C SER A 103 14.36 -10.02 -11.04
N ARG A 104 14.94 -10.37 -9.87
CA ARG A 104 14.32 -10.23 -8.56
C ARG A 104 15.20 -9.42 -7.64
N VAL A 105 14.62 -8.59 -6.80
CA VAL A 105 15.34 -7.71 -5.91
C VAL A 105 14.86 -7.86 -4.47
N ASP A 106 15.80 -7.72 -3.54
CA ASP A 106 15.49 -7.48 -2.14
C ASP A 106 15.33 -5.98 -1.93
N GLY A 107 14.15 -5.54 -1.57
CA GLY A 107 13.84 -4.12 -1.34
C GLY A 107 14.60 -3.47 -0.18
N GLN A 108 15.36 -4.26 0.60
CA GLN A 108 16.20 -3.76 1.71
C GLN A 108 17.67 -3.56 1.30
N SER A 109 18.07 -3.98 0.09
CA SER A 109 19.46 -3.85 -0.40
C SER A 109 19.55 -2.76 -1.46
N SER A 110 20.08 -1.59 -1.06
CA SER A 110 20.32 -0.47 -1.98
C SER A 110 21.34 -0.79 -3.05
N GLU A 111 22.36 -1.60 -2.75
CA GLU A 111 23.37 -2.03 -3.70
C GLU A 111 22.79 -2.96 -4.79
N ALA A 112 21.94 -3.91 -4.40
CA ALA A 112 21.28 -4.80 -5.36
C ALA A 112 20.31 -4.03 -6.29
N ILE A 113 19.62 -3.03 -5.76
CA ILE A 113 18.75 -2.14 -6.53
C ILE A 113 19.58 -1.31 -7.53
N MET A 114 20.65 -0.68 -7.05
CA MET A 114 21.52 0.17 -7.88
C MET A 114 22.18 -0.61 -9.03
N ALA A 115 22.58 -1.86 -8.79
CA ALA A 115 23.22 -2.71 -9.81
C ALA A 115 22.32 -2.97 -11.04
N LEU A 116 21.01 -2.78 -10.92
CA LEU A 116 20.05 -2.94 -12.00
C LEU A 116 19.82 -1.64 -12.81
N HIS A 117 20.52 -0.56 -12.46
CA HIS A 117 20.44 0.76 -13.13
C HIS A 117 18.98 1.23 -13.37
N PRO A 118 18.15 1.33 -12.33
CA PRO A 118 16.76 1.76 -12.49
C PRO A 118 16.67 3.28 -12.79
N ASP A 119 15.63 3.65 -13.51
CA ASP A 119 15.22 5.05 -13.69
C ASP A 119 14.01 5.43 -12.79
N LEU A 120 13.36 4.45 -12.17
CA LEU A 120 12.35 4.62 -11.13
C LEU A 120 12.33 3.42 -10.18
N ILE A 121 12.25 3.71 -8.88
CA ILE A 121 12.07 2.69 -7.83
C ILE A 121 10.76 2.99 -7.13
N LEU A 122 9.87 2.00 -7.07
CA LEU A 122 8.61 2.04 -6.32
C LEU A 122 8.82 1.30 -5.00
N ILE A 123 8.71 2.02 -3.88
CA ILE A 123 9.05 1.50 -2.55
C ILE A 123 7.96 1.85 -1.53
N PRO A 124 7.51 0.90 -0.68
CA PRO A 124 6.50 1.18 0.33
C PRO A 124 7.06 1.95 1.53
N ASP A 125 6.19 2.69 2.21
CA ASP A 125 6.50 3.57 3.34
C ASP A 125 6.98 2.85 4.62
N PHE A 126 6.82 1.53 4.70
CA PHE A 126 7.33 0.73 5.82
C PHE A 126 8.81 0.34 5.70
N VAL A 127 9.44 0.59 4.53
CA VAL A 127 10.88 0.35 4.35
C VAL A 127 11.67 1.35 5.20
N LYS A 128 12.78 0.88 5.76
CA LYS A 128 13.61 1.69 6.65
C LYS A 128 14.02 3.00 6.00
N PRO A 129 13.87 4.15 6.68
CA PRO A 129 14.21 5.46 6.13
C PRO A 129 15.65 5.55 5.62
N GLU A 130 16.60 4.83 6.24
CA GLU A 130 18.02 4.81 5.86
C GLU A 130 18.22 4.19 4.49
N VAL A 131 17.45 3.15 4.13
CA VAL A 131 17.49 2.54 2.79
C VAL A 131 16.97 3.51 1.74
N ILE A 132 15.82 4.15 2.00
CA ILE A 132 15.21 5.14 1.11
C ILE A 132 16.20 6.31 0.89
N GLN A 133 16.78 6.83 1.97
CA GLN A 133 17.74 7.93 1.89
C GLN A 133 19.00 7.54 1.13
N SER A 134 19.56 6.34 1.38
CA SER A 134 20.72 5.82 0.64
C SER A 134 20.46 5.77 -0.88
N LEU A 135 19.27 5.32 -1.30
CA LEU A 135 18.92 5.30 -2.72
C LEU A 135 18.82 6.71 -3.31
N ARG A 136 18.24 7.66 -2.57
CA ARG A 136 18.15 9.07 -2.99
C ARG A 136 19.52 9.75 -3.07
N ASP A 137 20.43 9.46 -2.13
CA ASP A 137 21.82 9.99 -2.13
C ASP A 137 22.64 9.50 -3.35
N MET A 138 22.26 8.36 -3.91
CA MET A 138 22.79 7.85 -5.18
C MET A 138 22.14 8.50 -6.43
N ASN A 139 21.33 9.55 -6.25
CA ASN A 139 20.57 10.25 -7.31
C ASN A 139 19.58 9.36 -8.07
N LEU A 140 19.06 8.30 -7.43
CA LEU A 140 18.01 7.46 -8.00
C LEU A 140 16.63 8.10 -7.79
N GLN A 141 15.72 7.95 -8.74
CA GLN A 141 14.33 8.38 -8.61
C GLN A 141 13.57 7.37 -7.74
N VAL A 142 13.29 7.75 -6.50
CA VAL A 142 12.62 6.89 -5.51
C VAL A 142 11.24 7.45 -5.21
N TYR A 143 10.21 6.75 -5.63
CA TYR A 143 8.81 7.04 -5.32
C TYR A 143 8.35 6.22 -4.12
N VAL A 144 8.17 6.88 -2.98
CA VAL A 144 7.64 6.24 -1.77
C VAL A 144 6.13 6.32 -1.80
N TYR A 145 5.46 5.18 -1.79
CA TYR A 145 4.00 5.14 -1.70
C TYR A 145 3.52 4.71 -0.31
N LYS A 146 2.35 5.20 0.09
CA LYS A 146 1.69 4.80 1.32
C LYS A 146 1.12 3.39 1.15
N THR A 147 1.42 2.49 2.09
CA THR A 147 0.87 1.15 2.11
C THR A 147 -0.65 1.20 2.30
N PRO A 148 -1.44 0.62 1.38
CA PRO A 148 -2.90 0.64 1.49
C PRO A 148 -3.41 -0.08 2.73
N LYS A 149 -4.41 0.51 3.40
CA LYS A 149 -5.09 -0.03 4.58
C LYS A 149 -6.60 -0.20 4.38
N SER A 150 -7.11 0.24 3.24
CA SER A 150 -8.52 0.16 2.86
C SER A 150 -8.64 -0.08 1.35
N PHE A 151 -9.84 -0.40 0.88
CA PHE A 151 -10.11 -0.47 -0.56
C PHE A 151 -9.92 0.89 -1.24
N GLU A 152 -10.24 1.99 -0.56
CA GLU A 152 -9.99 3.32 -1.11
C GLU A 152 -8.50 3.61 -1.24
N ASP A 153 -7.70 3.27 -0.22
CA ASP A 153 -6.24 3.41 -0.31
C ASP A 153 -5.66 2.56 -1.46
N VAL A 154 -6.23 1.37 -1.75
CA VAL A 154 -5.83 0.56 -2.92
C VAL A 154 -6.11 1.29 -4.22
N ARG A 155 -7.31 1.88 -4.37
CA ARG A 155 -7.67 2.69 -5.55
C ARG A 155 -6.71 3.87 -5.74
N GLU A 156 -6.47 4.61 -4.66
CA GLU A 156 -5.53 5.74 -4.68
C GLU A 156 -4.11 5.28 -5.03
N CYS A 157 -3.63 4.18 -4.45
CA CYS A 157 -2.32 3.62 -4.74
C CYS A 157 -2.17 3.27 -6.24
N ILE A 158 -3.18 2.61 -6.83
CA ILE A 158 -3.20 2.31 -8.27
C ILE A 158 -3.11 3.59 -9.10
N ARG A 159 -3.88 4.64 -8.77
CA ARG A 159 -3.85 5.93 -9.47
C ARG A 159 -2.49 6.59 -9.36
N PHE A 160 -1.94 6.70 -8.15
CA PHE A 160 -0.64 7.34 -7.91
C PHE A 160 0.51 6.60 -8.58
N LEU A 161 0.51 5.26 -8.53
CA LEU A 161 1.49 4.46 -9.26
C LEU A 161 1.34 4.63 -10.78
N GLY A 162 0.11 4.69 -11.29
CA GLY A 162 -0.17 5.01 -12.69
C GLY A 162 0.41 6.36 -13.11
N GLU A 163 0.24 7.40 -12.28
CA GLU A 163 0.84 8.71 -12.51
C GLU A 163 2.39 8.65 -12.45
N ALA A 164 2.95 7.93 -11.45
CA ALA A 164 4.39 7.80 -11.28
C ALA A 164 5.08 7.16 -12.49
N VAL A 165 4.45 6.16 -13.11
CA VAL A 165 5.00 5.47 -14.28
C VAL A 165 4.58 6.12 -15.62
N GLY A 166 3.81 7.22 -15.58
CA GLY A 166 3.31 7.95 -16.76
C GLY A 166 2.14 7.25 -17.48
N GLU A 167 1.38 6.42 -16.78
CA GLU A 167 0.24 5.64 -17.30
C GLU A 167 -1.06 5.95 -16.52
N LYS A 168 -1.35 7.23 -16.32
CA LYS A 168 -2.48 7.73 -15.54
C LYS A 168 -3.82 7.12 -15.99
N GLU A 169 -4.12 7.16 -17.30
CA GLU A 169 -5.37 6.63 -17.85
C GLU A 169 -5.50 5.13 -17.61
N ARG A 170 -4.38 4.40 -17.67
CA ARG A 170 -4.37 2.96 -17.41
C ARG A 170 -4.63 2.66 -15.94
N GLY A 171 -4.11 3.49 -15.03
CA GLY A 171 -4.44 3.44 -13.60
C GLY A 171 -5.94 3.61 -13.34
N GLU A 172 -6.60 4.60 -13.98
CA GLU A 172 -8.04 4.79 -13.85
C GLU A 172 -8.85 3.62 -14.42
N MET A 173 -8.41 3.05 -15.54
CA MET A 173 -9.03 1.84 -16.12
C MET A 173 -8.93 0.63 -15.17
N MET A 174 -7.78 0.46 -14.49
CA MET A 174 -7.60 -0.61 -13.51
C MET A 174 -8.53 -0.43 -12.29
N VAL A 175 -8.67 0.78 -11.79
CA VAL A 175 -9.62 1.08 -10.70
C VAL A 175 -11.04 0.78 -11.13
N THR A 176 -11.44 1.21 -12.33
CA THR A 176 -12.77 0.92 -12.88
C THR A 176 -13.01 -0.60 -12.96
N ALA A 177 -12.05 -1.37 -13.49
CA ALA A 177 -12.17 -2.83 -13.59
C ALA A 177 -12.25 -3.50 -12.21
N MET A 178 -11.49 -3.01 -11.22
CA MET A 178 -11.56 -3.46 -9.83
C MET A 178 -12.96 -3.23 -9.24
N ASP A 179 -13.54 -2.04 -9.45
CA ASP A 179 -14.87 -1.69 -8.95
C ASP A 179 -16.00 -2.48 -9.62
N GLU A 180 -15.89 -2.71 -10.92
CA GLU A 180 -16.83 -3.58 -11.64
C GLU A 180 -16.77 -5.04 -11.16
N HIS A 181 -15.54 -5.52 -10.84
CA HIS A 181 -15.37 -6.86 -10.26
C HIS A 181 -16.00 -6.92 -8.87
N LEU A 182 -15.69 -5.95 -8.00
CA LEU A 182 -16.29 -5.86 -6.66
C LEU A 182 -17.81 -5.83 -6.72
N LYS A 183 -18.38 -5.06 -7.64
CA LYS A 183 -19.82 -5.00 -7.84
C LYS A 183 -20.39 -6.37 -8.23
N LYS A 184 -19.78 -7.09 -9.16
CA LYS A 184 -20.21 -8.44 -9.56
C LYS A 184 -20.19 -9.41 -8.38
N VAL A 185 -19.14 -9.37 -7.55
CA VAL A 185 -19.03 -10.19 -6.33
C VAL A 185 -20.15 -9.83 -5.36
N GLN A 186 -20.41 -8.55 -5.12
CA GLN A 186 -21.50 -8.10 -4.24
C GLN A 186 -22.89 -8.49 -4.77
N ASP A 187 -23.12 -8.38 -6.08
CA ASP A 187 -24.37 -8.80 -6.72
C ASP A 187 -24.59 -10.32 -6.55
N LYS A 188 -23.51 -11.14 -6.63
CA LYS A 188 -23.52 -12.60 -6.38
C LYS A 188 -23.88 -12.93 -4.93
N ILE A 189 -23.26 -12.22 -3.96
CA ILE A 189 -23.53 -12.41 -2.53
C ILE A 189 -24.97 -12.04 -2.18
N GLY A 190 -25.52 -11.02 -2.84
CA GLY A 190 -26.81 -10.46 -2.53
C GLY A 190 -26.81 -9.71 -1.20
N LYS A 191 -28.00 -9.34 -0.71
CA LYS A 191 -28.12 -8.62 0.56
C LYS A 191 -28.34 -9.59 1.73
N ILE A 192 -27.41 -9.61 2.67
CA ILE A 192 -27.49 -10.40 3.90
C ILE A 192 -27.90 -9.47 5.05
N PRO A 193 -29.08 -9.68 5.71
CA PRO A 193 -29.49 -8.90 6.87
C PRO A 193 -28.44 -8.98 7.99
N LYS A 194 -28.23 -7.87 8.72
CA LYS A 194 -27.20 -7.78 9.77
C LYS A 194 -27.27 -8.92 10.78
N GLU A 195 -28.46 -9.36 11.12
CA GLU A 195 -28.74 -10.44 12.09
C GLU A 195 -28.30 -11.82 11.57
N ARG A 196 -28.13 -11.94 10.26
CA ARG A 196 -27.64 -13.17 9.59
C ARG A 196 -26.16 -13.10 9.21
N GLN A 197 -25.54 -11.94 9.31
CA GLN A 197 -24.11 -11.78 9.05
C GLN A 197 -23.30 -12.53 10.10
N LYS A 198 -22.47 -13.47 9.63
CA LYS A 198 -21.64 -14.31 10.50
C LYS A 198 -20.55 -13.50 11.17
N ARG A 199 -20.29 -13.80 12.44
CA ARG A 199 -19.18 -13.22 13.22
C ARG A 199 -17.97 -14.10 13.06
N ILE A 200 -16.91 -13.54 12.50
CA ILE A 200 -15.67 -14.27 12.21
C ILE A 200 -14.48 -13.71 12.99
N VAL A 201 -13.48 -14.52 13.20
CA VAL A 201 -12.17 -14.11 13.70
C VAL A 201 -11.10 -14.63 12.74
N PHE A 202 -10.25 -13.70 12.25
CA PHE A 202 -9.09 -14.05 11.45
C PHE A 202 -7.94 -14.46 12.38
N MET A 203 -7.44 -15.69 12.18
CA MET A 203 -6.37 -16.29 12.96
C MET A 203 -5.08 -16.32 12.17
N ARG A 204 -3.98 -15.95 12.81
CA ARG A 204 -2.60 -16.16 12.35
C ARG A 204 -1.98 -17.34 13.11
N SER A 205 -0.78 -17.78 12.70
CA SER A 205 -0.03 -18.84 13.38
C SER A 205 0.21 -18.56 14.87
N ASN A 206 0.30 -17.30 15.27
CA ASN A 206 0.54 -16.86 16.65
C ASN A 206 -0.72 -16.35 17.38
N GLY A 207 -1.91 -16.57 16.83
CA GLY A 207 -3.19 -16.19 17.44
C GLY A 207 -4.02 -15.21 16.63
N ALA A 208 -5.14 -14.74 17.19
CA ALA A 208 -5.99 -13.75 16.58
C ALA A 208 -5.25 -12.40 16.51
N TYR A 209 -5.28 -11.76 15.37
CA TYR A 209 -4.66 -10.45 15.18
C TYR A 209 -5.69 -9.43 14.74
N TYR A 210 -5.72 -8.31 15.42
CA TYR A 210 -6.59 -7.18 15.09
C TYR A 210 -5.77 -5.93 14.75
N SER A 211 -6.26 -5.20 13.76
CA SER A 211 -5.84 -3.83 13.48
C SER A 211 -7.06 -3.02 13.06
N PRO A 212 -7.33 -1.87 13.70
CA PRO A 212 -8.47 -1.02 13.35
C PRO A 212 -8.41 -0.50 11.91
N GLU A 213 -7.20 -0.35 11.37
CA GLU A 213 -6.96 0.17 10.01
C GLU A 213 -6.60 -0.94 9.00
N ALA A 214 -6.94 -2.21 9.28
CA ALA A 214 -6.62 -3.27 8.33
C ALA A 214 -7.63 -3.31 7.17
N SER A 215 -7.13 -3.48 5.93
CA SER A 215 -7.94 -3.71 4.74
C SER A 215 -8.90 -4.89 4.88
N PHE A 216 -8.57 -5.85 5.74
CA PHE A 216 -9.43 -6.99 6.08
C PHE A 216 -10.79 -6.58 6.64
N ASN A 217 -10.88 -5.45 7.36
CA ASN A 217 -12.16 -4.94 7.86
C ASN A 217 -13.08 -4.51 6.69
N ASP A 218 -12.51 -3.96 5.62
CA ASP A 218 -13.24 -3.68 4.38
C ASP A 218 -13.66 -4.97 3.68
N VAL A 219 -12.76 -5.96 3.58
CA VAL A 219 -13.11 -7.28 3.02
C VAL A 219 -14.32 -7.87 3.75
N CYS A 220 -14.34 -7.83 5.08
CA CYS A 220 -15.48 -8.29 5.88
C CYS A 220 -16.76 -7.52 5.54
N ARG A 221 -16.71 -6.19 5.46
CA ARG A 221 -17.87 -5.37 5.13
C ARG A 221 -18.43 -5.68 3.74
N TYR A 222 -17.57 -5.79 2.74
CA TYR A 222 -18.00 -6.11 1.37
C TYR A 222 -18.51 -7.55 1.24
N ALA A 223 -17.93 -8.50 1.97
CA ALA A 223 -18.40 -9.89 2.04
C ALA A 223 -19.64 -10.07 2.93
N GLN A 224 -20.13 -8.99 3.56
CA GLN A 224 -21.25 -8.99 4.49
C GLN A 224 -21.07 -9.96 5.67
N VAL A 225 -19.84 -10.08 6.18
CA VAL A 225 -19.52 -10.74 7.44
C VAL A 225 -19.07 -9.70 8.46
N ARG A 226 -19.06 -10.06 9.75
CA ARG A 226 -18.62 -9.18 10.84
C ARG A 226 -17.29 -9.68 11.39
N ASN A 227 -16.27 -8.83 11.37
CA ASN A 227 -15.05 -9.10 12.14
C ASN A 227 -15.38 -8.94 13.63
N ALA A 228 -15.47 -10.07 14.36
CA ALA A 228 -15.83 -10.04 15.78
C ALA A 228 -14.81 -9.25 16.62
N LEU A 229 -13.55 -9.14 16.18
CA LEU A 229 -12.52 -8.39 16.90
C LEU A 229 -12.77 -6.89 16.94
N GLU A 230 -13.59 -6.33 16.03
CA GLU A 230 -14.00 -4.91 16.07
C GLU A 230 -14.82 -4.59 17.33
N GLU A 231 -15.49 -5.57 17.93
CA GLU A 231 -16.29 -5.40 19.15
C GLU A 231 -15.42 -5.11 20.40
N LEU A 232 -14.10 -5.38 20.32
CA LEU A 232 -13.15 -5.10 21.41
C LEU A 232 -12.71 -3.63 21.48
N HIS A 233 -12.97 -2.85 20.42
CA HIS A 233 -12.64 -1.42 20.33
C HIS A 233 -11.17 -1.10 20.66
N TYR A 234 -10.23 -1.96 20.23
CA TYR A 234 -8.80 -1.68 20.41
C TYR A 234 -8.33 -0.59 19.46
N ASP A 235 -7.64 0.42 20.00
CA ASP A 235 -7.13 1.55 19.23
C ASP A 235 -5.81 1.25 18.49
N LYS A 236 -5.14 0.14 18.85
CA LYS A 236 -3.82 -0.23 18.32
C LYS A 236 -3.82 -1.64 17.76
N PRO A 237 -3.03 -1.88 16.69
CA PRO A 237 -2.86 -3.24 16.18
C PRO A 237 -2.12 -4.13 17.18
N GLY A 238 -2.51 -5.41 17.23
CA GLY A 238 -1.84 -6.39 18.10
C GLY A 238 -2.51 -7.75 18.12
N ILE A 239 -1.84 -8.67 18.81
CA ILE A 239 -2.39 -9.98 19.09
C ILE A 239 -3.44 -9.85 20.18
N VAL A 240 -4.60 -10.44 19.92
CA VAL A 240 -5.71 -10.51 20.87
C VAL A 240 -5.53 -11.76 21.73
N ASN A 241 -5.67 -11.61 23.03
CA ASN A 241 -5.55 -12.75 23.95
C ASN A 241 -6.70 -13.76 23.72
N GLN A 242 -6.42 -15.02 24.04
CA GLN A 242 -7.34 -16.14 23.80
C GLN A 242 -8.65 -15.99 24.55
N GLU A 243 -8.62 -15.49 25.78
CA GLU A 243 -9.82 -15.32 26.60
C GLU A 243 -10.80 -14.32 25.97
N ALA A 244 -10.29 -13.21 25.45
CA ALA A 244 -11.12 -12.23 24.74
C ALA A 244 -11.76 -12.82 23.47
N VAL A 245 -11.01 -13.63 22.71
CA VAL A 245 -11.56 -14.33 21.53
C VAL A 245 -12.66 -15.31 21.93
N VAL A 246 -12.47 -16.07 23.05
CA VAL A 246 -13.48 -17.01 23.58
C VAL A 246 -14.74 -16.26 24.05
N GLN A 247 -14.58 -15.11 24.72
CA GLN A 247 -15.70 -14.27 25.15
C GLN A 247 -16.51 -13.71 23.98
N LEU A 248 -15.84 -13.36 22.88
CA LEU A 248 -16.52 -12.96 21.65
C LEU A 248 -17.34 -14.10 21.04
N ASN A 249 -17.00 -15.35 21.31
CA ASN A 249 -17.66 -16.54 20.78
C ASN A 249 -17.91 -16.45 19.26
N PRO A 250 -16.86 -16.43 18.41
CA PRO A 250 -17.03 -16.34 16.96
C PRO A 250 -17.75 -17.58 16.41
N GLU A 251 -18.52 -17.37 15.33
CA GLU A 251 -19.18 -18.45 14.60
C GLU A 251 -18.26 -19.14 13.58
N VAL A 252 -17.18 -18.44 13.16
CA VAL A 252 -16.20 -18.94 12.18
C VAL A 252 -14.81 -18.47 12.57
N PHE A 253 -13.84 -19.36 12.49
CA PHE A 253 -12.42 -19.00 12.40
C PHE A 253 -11.96 -19.04 10.94
N LEU A 254 -11.19 -18.03 10.55
CA LEU A 254 -10.61 -17.91 9.22
C LEU A 254 -9.09 -17.95 9.31
N LEU A 255 -8.44 -18.71 8.44
CA LEU A 255 -6.99 -18.84 8.32
C LEU A 255 -6.54 -18.39 6.93
N ALA A 256 -5.34 -17.80 6.82
CA ALA A 256 -4.68 -17.57 5.55
C ALA A 256 -3.89 -18.80 5.11
N GLY A 257 -4.17 -19.32 3.93
CA GLY A 257 -3.54 -20.51 3.38
C GLY A 257 -2.20 -20.20 2.73
N TRP A 258 -1.15 -20.01 3.54
CA TRP A 258 0.21 -19.77 3.06
C TRP A 258 1.24 -20.47 3.95
N ASN A 259 1.95 -21.42 3.36
CA ASN A 259 3.04 -22.13 4.02
C ASN A 259 4.39 -21.51 3.61
N TYR A 260 4.68 -20.33 4.15
CA TYR A 260 5.83 -19.49 3.75
C TYR A 260 7.21 -20.04 4.20
N ASP A 261 7.24 -20.94 5.17
CA ASP A 261 8.48 -21.50 5.76
C ASP A 261 8.53 -23.03 5.78
N GLY A 262 7.53 -23.69 5.18
CA GLY A 262 7.38 -25.14 5.20
C GLY A 262 6.88 -25.73 6.53
N GLN A 263 6.64 -24.89 7.56
CA GLN A 263 6.19 -25.32 8.90
C GLN A 263 4.74 -24.93 9.20
N HIS A 264 4.18 -24.03 8.37
CA HIS A 264 2.81 -23.52 8.55
C HIS A 264 1.87 -24.12 7.52
N ASP A 265 1.71 -25.46 7.53
CA ASP A 265 0.73 -26.14 6.67
C ASP A 265 -0.69 -25.67 7.07
N PRO A 266 -1.45 -25.07 6.16
CA PRO A 266 -2.78 -24.55 6.46
C PRO A 266 -3.76 -25.61 6.98
N LYS A 267 -3.67 -26.87 6.50
CA LYS A 267 -4.49 -27.97 7.01
C LYS A 267 -4.14 -28.34 8.44
N GLN A 268 -2.84 -28.39 8.75
CA GLN A 268 -2.40 -28.65 10.12
C GLN A 268 -2.83 -27.53 11.06
N MET A 269 -2.73 -26.27 10.62
CA MET A 269 -3.20 -25.12 11.42
C MET A 269 -4.73 -25.19 11.67
N GLU A 270 -5.51 -25.66 10.70
CA GLU A 270 -6.95 -25.87 10.86
C GLU A 270 -7.24 -26.96 11.89
N GLU A 271 -6.55 -28.10 11.83
CA GLU A 271 -6.66 -29.18 12.79
C GLU A 271 -6.21 -28.77 14.19
N ASP A 272 -5.10 -28.06 14.30
CA ASP A 272 -4.58 -27.56 15.57
C ASP A 272 -5.58 -26.61 16.24
N LEU A 273 -6.22 -25.74 15.46
CA LEU A 273 -7.22 -24.81 15.97
C LEU A 273 -8.49 -25.53 16.42
N LEU A 274 -8.95 -26.54 15.67
CA LEU A 274 -10.10 -27.37 16.01
C LEU A 274 -9.88 -28.20 17.29
N ASN A 275 -8.65 -28.59 17.57
CA ASN A 275 -8.27 -29.38 18.73
C ASN A 275 -7.71 -28.57 19.91
N ASN A 276 -7.61 -27.26 19.77
CA ASN A 276 -7.06 -26.37 20.80
C ASN A 276 -8.02 -26.29 22.00
N PRO A 277 -7.61 -26.79 23.21
CA PRO A 277 -8.47 -26.79 24.38
C PRO A 277 -9.04 -25.43 24.76
N GLY A 278 -8.32 -24.37 24.44
CA GLY A 278 -8.72 -23.00 24.72
C GLY A 278 -9.89 -22.48 23.88
N TYR A 279 -10.16 -23.10 22.72
CA TYR A 279 -11.25 -22.67 21.83
C TYR A 279 -12.43 -23.63 21.75
N LEU A 280 -12.40 -24.78 22.48
CA LEU A 280 -13.44 -25.82 22.42
C LEU A 280 -14.85 -25.32 22.76
N THR A 281 -14.94 -24.25 23.54
CA THR A 281 -16.23 -23.66 23.94
C THR A 281 -16.82 -22.70 22.89
N THR A 282 -16.07 -22.31 21.88
CA THR A 282 -16.55 -21.42 20.84
C THR A 282 -17.47 -22.13 19.84
N ASP A 283 -18.43 -21.39 19.28
CA ASP A 283 -19.36 -21.93 18.29
C ASP A 283 -18.62 -22.34 17.01
N ALA A 284 -17.55 -21.64 16.64
CA ALA A 284 -16.70 -21.99 15.51
C ALA A 284 -16.14 -23.42 15.64
N VAL A 285 -15.53 -23.75 16.79
CA VAL A 285 -14.94 -25.09 17.02
C VAL A 285 -16.02 -26.16 17.21
N LYS A 286 -17.06 -25.91 18.02
CA LYS A 286 -18.17 -26.83 18.21
C LYS A 286 -18.84 -27.27 16.92
N ASN A 287 -18.98 -26.32 15.98
CA ASN A 287 -19.61 -26.56 14.69
C ASN A 287 -18.58 -26.89 13.58
N ARG A 288 -17.29 -27.04 13.91
CA ARG A 288 -16.17 -27.30 12.99
C ARG A 288 -16.09 -26.28 11.84
N LYS A 289 -16.38 -25.02 12.15
CA LYS A 289 -16.34 -23.88 11.18
C LYS A 289 -15.00 -23.16 11.27
N VAL A 290 -13.98 -23.86 10.86
CA VAL A 290 -12.63 -23.32 10.65
C VAL A 290 -12.35 -23.44 9.18
N TYR A 291 -12.05 -22.34 8.49
CA TYR A 291 -11.87 -22.30 7.06
C TYR A 291 -10.56 -21.62 6.69
N THR A 292 -9.92 -22.16 5.66
CA THR A 292 -8.74 -21.56 5.05
C THR A 292 -9.12 -20.86 3.75
N VAL A 293 -8.64 -19.63 3.58
CA VAL A 293 -8.76 -18.86 2.33
C VAL A 293 -7.38 -18.57 1.75
N PRO A 294 -7.24 -18.37 0.43
CA PRO A 294 -5.95 -18.06 -0.19
C PRO A 294 -5.30 -16.81 0.42
N ALA A 295 -4.09 -16.94 0.94
CA ALA A 295 -3.37 -15.80 1.52
C ALA A 295 -3.09 -14.71 0.48
N LYS A 296 -2.79 -15.10 -0.77
CA LYS A 296 -2.58 -14.18 -1.88
C LYS A 296 -3.77 -13.25 -2.18
N HIS A 297 -4.97 -13.60 -1.71
CA HIS A 297 -6.16 -12.76 -1.81
C HIS A 297 -6.39 -11.98 -0.51
N VAL A 298 -6.47 -12.66 0.64
CA VAL A 298 -6.83 -12.03 1.92
C VAL A 298 -5.75 -11.11 2.49
N LEU A 299 -4.49 -11.30 2.09
CA LEU A 299 -3.37 -10.43 2.45
C LEU A 299 -2.99 -9.44 1.33
N SER A 300 -3.67 -9.49 0.16
CA SER A 300 -3.41 -8.56 -0.92
C SER A 300 -3.83 -7.13 -0.57
N VAL A 301 -3.02 -6.17 -1.00
CA VAL A 301 -3.34 -4.74 -1.01
C VAL A 301 -3.12 -4.16 -2.42
N SER A 302 -3.50 -4.94 -3.42
CA SER A 302 -3.55 -4.61 -4.85
C SER A 302 -4.98 -4.76 -5.40
N GLN A 303 -5.18 -4.66 -6.71
CA GLN A 303 -6.47 -4.92 -7.38
C GLN A 303 -7.06 -6.31 -7.08
N TYR A 304 -6.22 -7.26 -6.64
CA TYR A 304 -6.65 -8.63 -6.31
C TYR A 304 -7.33 -8.78 -4.96
N ILE A 305 -7.37 -7.73 -4.12
CA ILE A 305 -8.08 -7.74 -2.82
C ILE A 305 -9.57 -8.06 -2.98
N VAL A 306 -10.16 -7.79 -4.16
CA VAL A 306 -11.55 -8.12 -4.45
C VAL A 306 -11.81 -9.63 -4.37
N ASN A 307 -10.83 -10.46 -4.75
CA ASN A 307 -10.94 -11.92 -4.66
C ASN A 307 -11.13 -12.38 -3.21
N ALA A 308 -10.54 -11.66 -2.24
CA ALA A 308 -10.74 -11.98 -0.82
C ALA A 308 -12.20 -11.81 -0.37
N VAL A 309 -12.93 -10.87 -0.97
CA VAL A 309 -14.37 -10.68 -0.68
C VAL A 309 -15.17 -11.90 -1.13
N GLU A 310 -14.88 -12.41 -2.33
CA GLU A 310 -15.51 -13.61 -2.89
C GLU A 310 -15.16 -14.85 -2.05
N ASP A 311 -13.86 -15.10 -1.82
CA ASP A 311 -13.38 -16.24 -1.04
C ASP A 311 -13.98 -16.27 0.37
N LEU A 312 -14.06 -15.13 1.03
CA LEU A 312 -14.62 -15.01 2.37
C LEU A 312 -16.13 -15.29 2.37
N ALA A 313 -16.86 -14.72 1.43
CA ALA A 313 -18.30 -14.97 1.31
C ALA A 313 -18.60 -16.44 0.98
N ASP A 314 -17.86 -17.04 0.05
CA ASP A 314 -18.01 -18.44 -0.33
C ASP A 314 -17.65 -19.36 0.85
N ALA A 315 -16.58 -19.09 1.59
CA ALA A 315 -16.20 -19.88 2.78
C ALA A 315 -17.27 -19.84 3.88
N VAL A 316 -17.90 -18.68 4.08
CA VAL A 316 -18.83 -18.46 5.21
C VAL A 316 -20.28 -18.85 4.88
N TYR A 317 -20.72 -18.65 3.63
CA TYR A 317 -22.14 -18.77 3.24
C TYR A 317 -22.45 -19.93 2.28
N SER A 318 -21.46 -20.47 1.54
CA SER A 318 -21.69 -21.53 0.56
C SER A 318 -21.48 -22.94 1.12
N LYS A 319 -21.03 -23.08 2.37
CA LYS A 319 -20.72 -24.39 3.02
C LYS A 319 -21.65 -24.69 4.18
#